data_b25659d5eb574c71a73b3f19702fb718
#
_entry.id   b25659d5eb574c71a73b3f19702fb718
#
_cell.length_a   1.000
_cell.length_b   1.000
_cell.length_c   1.000
_cell.angle_alpha   90.00
_cell.angle_beta   90.00
_cell.angle_gamma   90.00
#
_symmetry.space_group_name_H-M   'P 1'
#
loop_
_entity.id
_entity.type
_entity.pdbx_description
1 polymer ?
#
loop_
_entity_poly.entity_id
_entity_poly.type
_entity_poly.pdbx_seq_one_letter_code
_entity_poly.pdbx_strand_id
1 'polypeptide(L)'
;LAMYDCKKPIIGAINGAAVGIGATMACAMDIRLASEKARDGFVFNKIGITSEACSSWFLPRLVGIQTALEWCYTAEILDADTLLKERFIKAVYPPENLLNEAYALAARMVNFSQVSMALTRQLIYRNGAQDHPVKAHEVDSLAIFYASRNSGKEGVDAFLEKRAPDFPEKASTDMPPFYPWW
;
A
#
# COMPACT_ATOMS: atom_id res chain seq x y z
N LEU A 1 -13.20 0.43 -0.42
CA LEU A 1 -12.80 1.80 -0.06
C LEU A 1 -12.13 1.87 1.32
N ALA A 2 -12.61 1.13 2.35
CA ALA A 2 -12.05 1.20 3.71
C ALA A 2 -10.52 0.97 3.76
N MET A 3 -9.97 0.07 2.94
CA MET A 3 -8.52 -0.13 2.84
C MET A 3 -7.81 1.09 2.20
N TYR A 4 -8.43 1.72 1.22
CA TYR A 4 -7.89 2.91 0.56
C TYR A 4 -7.83 4.10 1.53
N ASP A 5 -8.85 4.28 2.37
CA ASP A 5 -8.95 5.34 3.36
C ASP A 5 -8.19 5.02 4.68
N CYS A 6 -7.62 3.82 4.80
CA CYS A 6 -6.87 3.43 5.99
C CYS A 6 -5.67 4.34 6.22
N LYS A 7 -5.47 4.75 7.47
CA LYS A 7 -4.36 5.62 7.90
C LYS A 7 -3.08 4.84 8.24
N LYS A 8 -3.14 3.50 8.23
CA LYS A 8 -2.01 2.63 8.57
C LYS A 8 -1.52 1.88 7.33
N PRO A 9 -0.23 1.57 7.23
CA PRO A 9 0.27 0.66 6.21
C PRO A 9 -0.44 -0.70 6.28
N ILE A 10 -0.75 -1.25 5.11
CA ILE A 10 -1.39 -2.57 4.95
C ILE A 10 -0.42 -3.48 4.21
N ILE A 11 0.06 -4.52 4.89
CA ILE A 11 0.94 -5.53 4.31
C ILE A 11 0.12 -6.80 4.06
N GLY A 12 0.05 -7.23 2.80
CA GLY A 12 -0.53 -8.51 2.42
C GLY A 12 0.50 -9.63 2.50
N ALA A 13 0.13 -10.73 3.18
CA ALA A 13 0.92 -11.97 3.24
C ALA A 13 0.10 -13.09 2.58
N ILE A 14 0.26 -13.26 1.26
CA ILE A 14 -0.55 -14.16 0.43
C ILE A 14 0.04 -15.56 0.51
N ASN A 15 -0.52 -16.42 1.37
CA ASN A 15 0.05 -17.74 1.64
C ASN A 15 -0.44 -18.86 0.71
N GLY A 16 -1.51 -18.64 -0.05
CA GLY A 16 -2.11 -19.67 -0.91
C GLY A 16 -2.99 -19.04 -1.98
N ALA A 17 -4.18 -19.61 -2.21
CA ALA A 17 -5.10 -19.12 -3.23
C ALA A 17 -5.70 -17.74 -2.84
N ALA A 18 -5.56 -16.78 -3.73
CA ALA A 18 -6.17 -15.45 -3.68
C ALA A 18 -6.90 -15.20 -5.01
N VAL A 19 -8.06 -15.82 -5.20
CA VAL A 19 -8.82 -15.83 -6.46
C VAL A 19 -10.10 -15.00 -6.32
N GLY A 20 -10.50 -14.30 -7.38
CA GLY A 20 -11.67 -13.42 -7.35
C GLY A 20 -11.50 -12.30 -6.33
N ILE A 21 -12.39 -12.24 -5.30
CA ILE A 21 -12.32 -11.20 -4.25
C ILE A 21 -10.96 -11.21 -3.51
N GLY A 22 -10.31 -12.35 -3.38
CA GLY A 22 -8.96 -12.44 -2.79
C GLY A 22 -7.94 -11.65 -3.60
N ALA A 23 -7.94 -11.79 -4.91
CA ALA A 23 -7.07 -11.06 -5.83
C ALA A 23 -7.38 -9.56 -5.83
N THR A 24 -8.66 -9.19 -5.92
CA THR A 24 -9.06 -7.78 -5.97
C THR A 24 -8.83 -7.06 -4.64
N MET A 25 -9.01 -7.75 -3.52
CA MET A 25 -8.66 -7.22 -2.20
C MET A 25 -7.15 -6.99 -2.07
N ALA A 26 -6.33 -7.91 -2.58
CA ALA A 26 -4.87 -7.78 -2.58
C ALA A 26 -4.39 -6.54 -3.35
N CYS A 27 -5.09 -6.13 -4.40
CA CYS A 27 -4.79 -4.90 -5.14
C CYS A 27 -4.78 -3.64 -4.25
N ALA A 28 -5.64 -3.57 -3.23
CA ALA A 28 -5.79 -2.41 -2.35
C ALA A 28 -4.80 -2.40 -1.16
N MET A 29 -3.96 -3.43 -1.02
CA MET A 29 -2.90 -3.48 -0.01
C MET A 29 -1.68 -2.67 -0.48
N ASP A 30 -0.92 -2.09 0.45
CA ASP A 30 0.21 -1.22 0.11
C ASP A 30 1.44 -2.04 -0.34
N ILE A 31 1.73 -3.11 0.38
CA ILE A 31 2.86 -4.02 0.09
C ILE A 31 2.32 -5.45 0.12
N ARG A 32 2.63 -6.22 -0.91
CA ARG A 32 2.23 -7.64 -1.03
C ARG A 32 3.48 -8.51 -1.01
N LEU A 33 3.50 -9.46 -0.07
CA LEU A 33 4.44 -10.56 0.01
C LEU A 33 3.67 -11.85 -0.27
N ALA A 34 4.30 -12.84 -0.86
CA ALA A 34 3.63 -14.09 -1.16
C ALA A 34 4.47 -15.31 -0.77
N SER A 35 3.84 -16.44 -0.55
CA SER A 35 4.53 -17.72 -0.49
C SER A 35 4.73 -18.29 -1.88
N GLU A 36 5.65 -19.23 -2.03
CA GLU A 36 5.86 -20.02 -3.25
C GLU A 36 4.59 -20.77 -3.69
N LYS A 37 3.66 -21.00 -2.76
CA LYS A 37 2.37 -21.65 -3.00
C LYS A 37 1.26 -20.69 -3.39
N ALA A 38 1.54 -19.37 -3.45
CA ALA A 38 0.53 -18.40 -3.81
C ALA A 38 0.00 -18.65 -5.23
N ARG A 39 -1.31 -18.52 -5.37
CA ARG A 39 -2.04 -18.62 -6.64
C ARG A 39 -3.07 -17.50 -6.65
N ASP A 40 -2.90 -16.57 -7.56
CA ASP A 40 -3.76 -15.41 -7.69
C ASP A 40 -4.55 -15.47 -9.00
N GLY A 41 -5.74 -14.86 -9.08
CA GLY A 41 -6.51 -14.92 -10.31
C GLY A 41 -7.69 -13.97 -10.39
N PHE A 42 -7.75 -13.22 -11.49
CA PHE A 42 -8.83 -12.28 -11.83
C PHE A 42 -9.87 -12.98 -12.72
N VAL A 43 -10.51 -14.03 -12.20
CA VAL A 43 -11.28 -15.02 -12.95
C VAL A 43 -12.71 -14.61 -13.31
N PHE A 44 -13.07 -13.36 -13.19
CA PHE A 44 -14.44 -12.84 -13.35
C PHE A 44 -15.02 -13.10 -14.75
N ASN A 45 -14.22 -12.93 -15.81
CA ASN A 45 -14.66 -13.13 -17.18
C ASN A 45 -15.04 -14.60 -17.48
N LYS A 46 -14.48 -15.58 -16.74
CA LYS A 46 -14.87 -17.00 -16.90
C LYS A 46 -16.35 -17.24 -16.56
N ILE A 47 -16.93 -16.44 -15.71
CA ILE A 47 -18.34 -16.55 -15.29
C ILE A 47 -19.21 -15.40 -15.81
N GLY A 48 -18.69 -14.63 -16.77
CA GLY A 48 -19.45 -13.59 -17.47
C GLY A 48 -19.71 -12.33 -16.65
N ILE A 49 -18.91 -12.08 -15.58
CA ILE A 49 -18.99 -10.84 -14.80
C ILE A 49 -17.69 -10.04 -14.94
N THR A 50 -17.73 -8.77 -14.56
CA THR A 50 -16.59 -7.86 -14.62
C THR A 50 -15.84 -7.81 -13.31
N SER A 51 -14.61 -7.29 -13.34
CA SER A 51 -13.80 -6.97 -12.16
C SER A 51 -14.56 -6.05 -11.20
N GLU A 52 -14.36 -6.26 -9.90
CA GLU A 52 -15.04 -5.56 -8.82
C GLU A 52 -14.05 -4.98 -7.78
N ALA A 53 -14.56 -4.47 -6.64
CA ALA A 53 -13.77 -3.95 -5.52
C ALA A 53 -12.73 -2.88 -5.93
N CYS A 54 -13.05 -2.06 -6.93
CA CYS A 54 -12.17 -1.05 -7.51
C CYS A 54 -10.86 -1.62 -8.10
N SER A 55 -10.78 -2.91 -8.38
CA SER A 55 -9.59 -3.52 -8.96
C SER A 55 -9.25 -2.93 -10.33
N SER A 56 -10.25 -2.48 -11.11
CA SER A 56 -10.04 -1.74 -12.36
C SER A 56 -9.27 -0.43 -12.19
N TRP A 57 -9.28 0.14 -10.98
CA TRP A 57 -8.48 1.31 -10.65
C TRP A 57 -7.08 0.92 -10.13
N PHE A 58 -6.99 -0.09 -9.25
CA PHE A 58 -5.74 -0.49 -8.62
C PHE A 58 -4.83 -1.31 -9.53
N LEU A 59 -5.36 -2.37 -10.16
CA LEU A 59 -4.57 -3.35 -10.89
C LEU A 59 -3.70 -2.73 -11.99
N PRO A 60 -4.24 -1.87 -12.90
CA PRO A 60 -3.40 -1.26 -13.95
C PRO A 60 -2.33 -0.30 -13.41
N ARG A 61 -2.49 0.22 -12.19
CA ARG A 61 -1.47 1.03 -11.52
C ARG A 61 -0.35 0.19 -10.92
N LEU A 62 -0.60 -1.08 -10.67
CA LEU A 62 0.38 -2.02 -10.13
C LEU A 62 1.21 -2.68 -11.24
N VAL A 63 0.55 -3.19 -12.27
CA VAL A 63 1.16 -4.03 -13.29
C VAL A 63 1.14 -3.43 -14.71
N GLY A 64 0.57 -2.24 -14.87
CA GLY A 64 0.34 -1.62 -16.16
C GLY A 64 -0.94 -2.12 -16.84
N ILE A 65 -1.44 -1.34 -17.83
CA ILE A 65 -2.72 -1.61 -18.49
C ILE A 65 -2.68 -2.92 -19.28
N GLN A 66 -1.60 -3.18 -20.01
CA GLN A 66 -1.48 -4.37 -20.85
C GLN A 66 -1.57 -5.65 -20.02
N THR A 67 -0.75 -5.79 -18.99
CA THR A 67 -0.74 -6.97 -18.11
C THR A 67 -2.08 -7.11 -17.35
N ALA A 68 -2.66 -6.00 -16.91
CA ALA A 68 -3.97 -6.02 -16.25
C ALA A 68 -5.07 -6.56 -17.17
N LEU A 69 -5.10 -6.12 -18.44
CA LEU A 69 -6.06 -6.61 -19.43
C LEU A 69 -5.82 -8.09 -19.77
N GLU A 70 -4.56 -8.49 -19.98
CA GLU A 70 -4.21 -9.89 -20.23
C GLU A 70 -4.72 -10.80 -19.12
N TRP A 71 -4.41 -10.48 -17.85
CA TRP A 71 -4.86 -11.27 -16.69
C TRP A 71 -6.38 -11.36 -16.56
N CYS A 72 -7.08 -10.24 -16.80
CA CYS A 72 -8.53 -10.22 -16.76
C CYS A 72 -9.17 -10.98 -17.92
N TYR A 73 -8.61 -10.89 -19.13
CA TYR A 73 -9.18 -11.52 -20.33
C TYR A 73 -8.94 -13.03 -20.35
N THR A 74 -7.72 -13.46 -20.04
CA THR A 74 -7.38 -14.89 -19.99
C THR A 74 -7.97 -15.57 -18.78
N ALA A 75 -8.17 -14.79 -17.68
CA ALA A 75 -8.64 -15.27 -16.41
C ALA A 75 -7.83 -16.50 -15.91
N GLU A 76 -6.54 -16.51 -16.16
CA GLU A 76 -5.60 -17.54 -15.72
C GLU A 76 -5.31 -17.45 -14.23
N ILE A 77 -4.89 -18.57 -13.67
CA ILE A 77 -4.35 -18.61 -12.32
C ILE A 77 -2.84 -18.38 -12.39
N LEU A 78 -2.41 -17.31 -11.76
CA LEU A 78 -1.04 -16.83 -11.77
C LEU A 78 -0.28 -17.43 -10.59
N ASP A 79 0.93 -17.90 -10.83
CA ASP A 79 1.84 -18.37 -9.80
C ASP A 79 2.67 -17.23 -9.17
N ALA A 80 3.40 -17.54 -8.12
CA ALA A 80 4.20 -16.57 -7.38
C ALA A 80 5.30 -15.93 -8.27
N ASP A 81 5.91 -16.68 -9.18
CA ASP A 81 6.97 -16.19 -10.05
C ASP A 81 6.43 -15.18 -11.07
N THR A 82 5.28 -15.45 -11.66
CA THR A 82 4.58 -14.53 -12.54
C THR A 82 4.19 -13.25 -11.82
N LEU A 83 3.61 -13.37 -10.61
CA LEU A 83 3.23 -12.22 -9.79
C LEU A 83 4.44 -11.35 -9.41
N LEU A 84 5.59 -11.96 -9.14
CA LEU A 84 6.84 -11.27 -8.84
C LEU A 84 7.42 -10.57 -10.06
N LYS A 85 7.48 -11.27 -11.21
CA LYS A 85 7.98 -10.75 -12.48
C LYS A 85 7.21 -9.50 -12.92
N GLU A 86 5.89 -9.55 -12.82
CA GLU A 86 5.01 -8.44 -13.19
C GLU A 86 4.83 -7.40 -12.05
N ARG A 87 5.60 -7.52 -10.97
CA ARG A 87 5.63 -6.56 -9.85
C ARG A 87 4.31 -6.43 -9.06
N PHE A 88 3.40 -7.38 -9.20
CA PHE A 88 2.20 -7.43 -8.38
C PHE A 88 2.54 -7.68 -6.91
N ILE A 89 3.52 -8.56 -6.66
CA ILE A 89 4.09 -8.79 -5.33
C ILE A 89 5.54 -8.31 -5.26
N LYS A 90 6.00 -8.01 -4.05
CA LYS A 90 7.34 -7.49 -3.79
C LYS A 90 8.38 -8.60 -3.63
N ALA A 91 8.01 -9.71 -3.02
CA ALA A 91 8.91 -10.82 -2.72
C ALA A 91 8.14 -12.12 -2.51
N VAL A 92 8.85 -13.24 -2.69
CA VAL A 92 8.35 -14.60 -2.47
C VAL A 92 9.19 -15.28 -1.39
N TYR A 93 8.54 -16.04 -0.52
CA TYR A 93 9.15 -16.73 0.61
C TYR A 93 8.61 -18.17 0.73
N PRO A 94 9.34 -19.09 1.38
CA PRO A 94 8.77 -20.35 1.84
C PRO A 94 7.52 -20.09 2.70
N PRO A 95 6.47 -20.90 2.60
CA PRO A 95 5.20 -20.68 3.33
C PRO A 95 5.36 -20.47 4.84
N GLU A 96 6.29 -21.21 5.45
CA GLU A 96 6.60 -21.14 6.88
C GLU A 96 7.28 -19.83 7.31
N ASN A 97 7.93 -19.14 6.38
CA ASN A 97 8.66 -17.90 6.66
C ASN A 97 7.83 -16.64 6.32
N LEU A 98 6.82 -16.74 5.47
CA LEU A 98 6.08 -15.61 4.92
C LEU A 98 5.58 -14.63 6.00
N LEU A 99 4.97 -15.16 7.06
CA LEU A 99 4.39 -14.30 8.10
C LEU A 99 5.50 -13.61 8.93
N ASN A 100 6.59 -14.31 9.21
CA ASN A 100 7.73 -13.74 9.92
C ASN A 100 8.37 -12.60 9.12
N GLU A 101 8.50 -12.75 7.80
CA GLU A 101 9.02 -11.72 6.90
C GLU A 101 8.07 -10.51 6.81
N ALA A 102 6.76 -10.74 6.82
CA ALA A 102 5.79 -9.66 6.88
C ALA A 102 5.90 -8.86 8.20
N TYR A 103 6.05 -9.54 9.33
CA TYR A 103 6.29 -8.88 10.61
C TYR A 103 7.65 -8.18 10.67
N ALA A 104 8.70 -8.77 10.11
CA ALA A 104 10.02 -8.14 10.04
C ALA A 104 9.96 -6.84 9.21
N LEU A 105 9.20 -6.84 8.11
CA LEU A 105 8.96 -5.62 7.34
C LEU A 105 8.18 -4.58 8.15
N ALA A 106 7.12 -4.99 8.84
CA ALA A 106 6.32 -4.09 9.70
C ALA A 106 7.16 -3.50 10.84
N ALA A 107 8.03 -4.29 11.46
CA ALA A 107 8.91 -3.86 12.55
C ALA A 107 9.84 -2.70 12.14
N ARG A 108 10.19 -2.59 10.86
CA ARG A 108 10.99 -1.46 10.35
C ARG A 108 10.29 -0.12 10.38
N MET A 109 8.98 -0.11 10.58
CA MET A 109 8.12 1.08 10.53
C MET A 109 7.57 1.49 11.90
N VAL A 110 7.59 0.61 12.89
CA VAL A 110 6.87 0.84 14.18
C VAL A 110 7.39 2.02 14.98
N ASN A 111 8.66 2.40 14.80
CA ASN A 111 9.29 3.50 15.51
C ASN A 111 9.21 4.84 14.75
N PHE A 112 8.51 4.90 13.62
CA PHE A 112 8.32 6.14 12.87
C PHE A 112 7.02 6.84 13.27
N SER A 113 6.95 8.15 12.99
CA SER A 113 5.74 8.93 13.25
C SER A 113 4.53 8.34 12.50
N GLN A 114 3.51 7.93 13.26
CA GLN A 114 2.29 7.37 12.69
C GLN A 114 1.53 8.40 11.84
N VAL A 115 1.55 9.67 12.24
CA VAL A 115 0.91 10.77 11.48
C VAL A 115 1.64 10.99 10.17
N SER A 116 2.97 11.03 10.19
CA SER A 116 3.78 11.17 8.97
C SER A 116 3.56 10.01 7.99
N MET A 117 3.53 8.77 8.48
CA MET A 117 3.24 7.60 7.63
C MET A 117 1.83 7.65 7.04
N ALA A 118 0.84 8.05 7.84
CA ALA A 118 -0.54 8.17 7.36
C ALA A 118 -0.67 9.26 6.27
N LEU A 119 -0.05 10.41 6.47
CA LEU A 119 0.01 11.47 5.45
C LEU A 119 0.71 10.97 4.20
N THR A 120 1.90 10.40 4.31
CA THR A 120 2.66 9.86 3.18
C THR A 120 1.84 8.86 2.36
N ARG A 121 1.13 7.94 3.03
CA ARG A 121 0.27 6.98 2.36
C ARG A 121 -0.83 7.66 1.55
N GLN A 122 -1.55 8.59 2.15
CA GLN A 122 -2.63 9.30 1.49
C GLN A 122 -2.12 10.23 0.38
N LEU A 123 -0.99 10.92 0.58
CA LEU A 123 -0.37 11.74 -0.45
C LEU A 123 -0.02 10.92 -1.69
N ILE A 124 0.62 9.75 -1.54
CA ILE A 124 0.99 8.89 -2.66
C ILE A 124 -0.25 8.43 -3.44
N TYR A 125 -1.29 7.95 -2.75
CA TYR A 125 -2.50 7.47 -3.42
C TYR A 125 -3.32 8.60 -4.06
N ARG A 126 -3.52 9.70 -3.34
CA ARG A 126 -4.38 10.81 -3.79
C ARG A 126 -3.72 11.65 -4.87
N ASN A 127 -2.43 11.96 -4.69
CA ASN A 127 -1.69 12.76 -5.66
C ASN A 127 -1.45 11.97 -6.96
N GLY A 128 -1.29 10.64 -6.89
CA GLY A 128 -1.23 9.79 -8.09
C GLY A 128 -2.52 9.74 -8.92
N ALA A 129 -3.62 10.30 -8.42
CA ALA A 129 -4.90 10.41 -9.13
C ALA A 129 -5.18 11.83 -9.64
N GLN A 130 -4.30 12.80 -9.38
CA GLN A 130 -4.46 14.19 -9.85
C GLN A 130 -4.00 14.32 -11.31
N ASP A 131 -4.57 15.28 -11.99
CA ASP A 131 -4.27 15.59 -13.41
C ASP A 131 -3.02 16.46 -13.60
N HIS A 132 -2.57 17.15 -12.54
CA HIS A 132 -1.40 18.03 -12.59
C HIS A 132 -0.62 18.04 -11.27
N PRO A 133 0.72 18.04 -11.30
CA PRO A 133 1.56 17.99 -10.09
C PRO A 133 1.41 19.23 -9.19
N VAL A 134 0.85 20.34 -9.67
CA VAL A 134 0.57 21.50 -8.82
C VAL A 134 -0.39 21.15 -7.68
N LYS A 135 -1.35 20.25 -7.90
CA LYS A 135 -2.27 19.78 -6.87
C LYS A 135 -1.55 18.97 -5.79
N ALA A 136 -0.59 18.17 -6.20
CA ALA A 136 0.30 17.48 -5.25
C ALA A 136 1.11 18.50 -4.44
N HIS A 137 1.72 19.50 -5.10
CA HIS A 137 2.53 20.52 -4.44
C HIS A 137 1.77 21.31 -3.36
N GLU A 138 0.52 21.66 -3.62
CA GLU A 138 -0.33 22.36 -2.65
C GLU A 138 -0.47 21.56 -1.35
N VAL A 139 -0.76 20.28 -1.43
CA VAL A 139 -0.97 19.41 -0.26
C VAL A 139 0.35 18.98 0.38
N ASP A 140 1.37 18.67 -0.42
CA ASP A 140 2.70 18.33 0.08
C ASP A 140 3.27 19.48 0.93
N SER A 141 3.07 20.73 0.49
CA SER A 141 3.51 21.91 1.23
C SER A 141 2.81 22.05 2.58
N LEU A 142 1.50 21.78 2.65
CA LEU A 142 0.77 21.75 3.92
C LEU A 142 1.24 20.62 4.82
N ALA A 143 1.42 19.42 4.26
CA ALA A 143 1.82 18.24 4.99
C ALA A 143 3.22 18.40 5.59
N ILE A 144 4.20 18.86 4.82
CA ILE A 144 5.57 19.08 5.33
C ILE A 144 5.62 20.21 6.35
N PHE A 145 4.87 21.31 6.12
CA PHE A 145 4.80 22.41 7.08
C PHE A 145 4.24 21.95 8.43
N TYR A 146 3.16 21.17 8.42
CA TYR A 146 2.59 20.62 9.64
C TYR A 146 3.55 19.63 10.31
N ALA A 147 4.08 18.66 9.56
CA ALA A 147 4.96 17.63 10.10
C ALA A 147 6.26 18.24 10.68
N SER A 148 6.84 19.26 10.05
CA SER A 148 8.08 19.90 10.53
C SER A 148 7.93 20.62 11.87
N ARG A 149 6.71 21.04 12.23
CA ARG A 149 6.43 21.72 13.51
C ARG A 149 6.06 20.75 14.64
N ASN A 150 5.76 19.50 14.31
CA ASN A 150 5.34 18.44 15.22
C ASN A 150 6.40 17.31 15.25
N SER A 151 6.06 16.13 14.76
CA SER A 151 6.99 14.98 14.73
C SER A 151 8.34 15.27 14.07
N GLY A 152 8.37 16.14 13.04
CA GLY A 152 9.61 16.50 12.34
C GLY A 152 10.60 17.24 13.24
N LYS A 153 10.11 18.06 14.17
CA LYS A 153 10.99 18.73 15.14
C LYS A 153 11.66 17.71 16.06
N GLU A 154 10.89 16.79 16.63
CA GLU A 154 11.42 15.69 17.46
C GLU A 154 12.43 14.84 16.67
N GLY A 155 12.11 14.50 15.41
CA GLY A 155 12.99 13.73 14.56
C GLY A 155 14.36 14.40 14.33
N VAL A 156 14.38 15.73 14.13
CA VAL A 156 15.61 16.51 13.97
C VAL A 156 16.38 16.61 15.30
N ASP A 157 15.70 16.92 16.38
CA ASP A 157 16.32 17.04 17.71
C ASP A 157 16.95 15.69 18.13
N ALA A 158 16.22 14.59 17.98
CA ALA A 158 16.74 13.24 18.27
C ALA A 158 17.96 12.88 17.40
N PHE A 159 17.94 13.23 16.10
CA PHE A 159 19.07 13.00 15.20
C PHE A 159 20.33 13.77 15.65
N LEU A 160 20.18 15.04 16.00
CA LEU A 160 21.30 15.88 16.47
C LEU A 160 21.86 15.40 17.82
N GLU A 161 20.99 14.95 18.71
CA GLU A 161 21.32 14.40 20.03
C GLU A 161 21.78 12.93 20.00
N LYS A 162 21.73 12.28 18.82
CA LYS A 162 22.10 10.86 18.62
C LYS A 162 21.31 9.90 19.52
N ARG A 163 20.06 10.17 19.75
CA ARG A 163 19.11 9.32 20.48
C ARG A 163 18.02 8.79 19.56
N ALA A 164 17.28 7.79 20.04
CA ALA A 164 16.05 7.36 19.37
C ALA A 164 14.98 8.47 19.47
N PRO A 165 14.22 8.75 18.40
CA PRO A 165 13.11 9.68 18.46
C PRO A 165 11.93 9.06 19.22
N ASP A 166 11.13 9.91 19.86
CA ASP A 166 9.85 9.55 20.49
C ASP A 166 8.70 10.27 19.76
N PHE A 167 7.86 9.51 19.07
CA PHE A 167 6.72 10.03 18.32
C PHE A 167 5.40 9.64 18.99
N PRO A 168 4.89 10.44 19.95
CA PRO A 168 3.69 10.09 20.71
C PRO A 168 2.39 10.22 19.91
N GLU A 169 2.41 10.94 18.79
CA GLU A 169 1.23 11.22 17.97
C GLU A 169 0.67 9.95 17.32
N LYS A 170 -0.66 9.83 17.29
CA LYS A 170 -1.40 8.70 16.74
C LYS A 170 -2.16 9.12 15.48
N ALA A 171 -2.06 8.32 14.42
CA ALA A 171 -2.82 8.56 13.20
C ALA A 171 -4.34 8.50 13.39
N SER A 172 -4.83 7.89 14.48
CA SER A 172 -6.27 7.84 14.80
C SER A 172 -6.84 9.17 15.29
N THR A 173 -6.06 9.96 16.04
CA THR A 173 -6.52 11.14 16.78
C THR A 173 -5.81 12.44 16.39
N ASP A 174 -4.58 12.36 15.91
CA ASP A 174 -3.69 13.53 15.82
C ASP A 174 -3.38 13.92 14.36
N MET A 175 -4.25 13.55 13.42
CA MET A 175 -4.12 14.00 12.03
C MET A 175 -4.29 15.53 11.95
N PRO A 176 -3.60 16.19 10.98
CA PRO A 176 -3.67 17.64 10.87
C PRO A 176 -5.06 18.15 10.54
N PRO A 177 -5.40 19.42 10.87
CA PRO A 177 -6.75 20.00 10.65
C PRO A 177 -7.21 20.01 9.20
N PHE A 178 -6.28 19.98 8.24
CA PHE A 178 -6.62 19.91 6.82
C PHE A 178 -6.91 18.50 6.31
N TYR A 179 -6.71 17.48 7.14
CA TYR A 179 -7.03 16.09 6.79
C TYR A 179 -8.50 15.77 7.14
N PRO A 180 -9.29 15.14 6.24
CA PRO A 180 -8.97 14.84 4.83
C PRO A 180 -9.08 16.10 3.96
N TRP A 181 -8.22 16.22 2.93
CA TRP A 181 -8.21 17.37 2.01
C TRP A 181 -8.96 17.10 0.67
N TRP A 182 -9.52 15.90 0.51
CA TRP A 182 -10.28 15.49 -0.65
C TRP A 182 -11.78 15.56 -0.43
#